data_e8f99d790fad8ae49ba4645c062213c1
#
_entry.id   e8f99d790fad8ae49ba4645c062213c1
#
_cell.length_a   1.000
_cell.length_b   1.000
_cell.length_c   1.000
_cell.angle_alpha   90.00
_cell.angle_beta   90.00
_cell.angle_gamma   90.00
#
_symmetry.space_group_name_H-M   'P 1'
#
loop_
_entity.id
_entity.type
_entity.pdbx_description
1 polymer ?
#
loop_
_entity_poly.entity_id
_entity_poly.type
_entity_poly.pdbx_seq_one_letter_code
_entity_poly.pdbx_strand_id
1 'polypeptide(L)'
;MNNLAQRTKVIGKMFEDWAPRLLEEIKTAKTNGRVGTRLLSQSDVARIWEIRLKPGQRLPFHRHVLNYFWTALNGGIAHSRVTDGTTQEIEYYREDTKSLRYHQGESMMHDLENVGTTELLFITVEFLDSENPPLELVADELVDNSSVP
;
A
#
# COMPACT_ATOMS: atom_id res chain seq x y z
N MET A 1 0.22 -26.32 1.92
CA MET A 1 -0.08 -25.38 0.83
C MET A 1 0.62 -24.06 1.09
N ASN A 2 1.25 -23.50 0.07
CA ASN A 2 2.05 -22.29 0.19
C ASN A 2 1.16 -21.03 0.05
N ASN A 3 0.67 -20.50 1.17
CA ASN A 3 -0.18 -19.31 1.18
C ASN A 3 0.64 -18.04 1.38
N LEU A 4 -0.01 -16.88 1.31
CA LEU A 4 0.63 -15.56 1.40
C LEU A 4 1.42 -15.42 2.72
N ALA A 5 0.89 -15.88 3.85
CA ALA A 5 1.58 -15.77 5.13
C ALA A 5 2.90 -16.56 5.13
N GLN A 6 2.93 -17.70 4.47
CA GLN A 6 4.15 -18.51 4.36
C GLN A 6 5.19 -17.87 3.43
N ARG A 7 4.76 -16.99 2.54
CA ARG A 7 5.63 -16.27 1.60
C ARG A 7 5.97 -14.86 2.09
N THR A 8 5.60 -14.52 3.33
CA THR A 8 5.91 -13.25 3.97
C THR A 8 6.96 -13.50 5.05
N LYS A 9 8.10 -12.82 4.96
CA LYS A 9 9.23 -13.02 5.88
C LYS A 9 9.68 -11.69 6.44
N VAL A 10 9.95 -11.64 7.75
CA VAL A 10 10.62 -10.49 8.36
C VAL A 10 12.11 -10.61 8.03
N ILE A 11 12.68 -9.63 7.33
CA ILE A 11 14.08 -9.62 6.93
C ILE A 11 14.88 -8.52 7.64
N GLY A 12 14.22 -7.64 8.38
CA GLY A 12 14.89 -6.59 9.16
C GLY A 12 13.97 -6.05 10.25
N LYS A 13 14.58 -5.56 11.32
CA LYS A 13 13.88 -4.94 12.46
C LYS A 13 14.64 -3.70 12.90
N MET A 14 13.95 -2.83 13.65
CA MET A 14 14.56 -1.64 14.26
C MET A 14 15.22 -0.73 13.21
N PHE A 15 14.55 -0.56 12.06
CA PHE A 15 15.02 0.32 10.97
C PHE A 15 16.35 -0.10 10.35
N GLU A 16 16.72 -1.37 10.49
CA GLU A 16 17.97 -1.90 9.94
C GLU A 16 18.00 -1.71 8.43
N ASP A 17 19.13 -1.13 7.95
CA ASP A 17 19.39 -0.88 6.52
C ASP A 17 18.44 0.11 5.84
N TRP A 18 17.66 0.88 6.60
CA TRP A 18 16.82 1.93 6.01
C TRP A 18 17.68 3.15 5.66
N ALA A 19 17.50 3.65 4.43
CA ALA A 19 18.15 4.89 4.03
C ALA A 19 17.61 6.06 4.86
N PRO A 20 18.43 7.05 5.23
CA PRO A 20 17.98 8.20 6.02
C PRO A 20 16.79 8.95 5.42
N ARG A 21 16.68 9.02 4.10
CA ARG A 21 15.55 9.67 3.43
C ARG A 21 14.20 9.01 3.75
N LEU A 22 14.21 7.70 4.03
CA LEU A 22 12.99 6.98 4.40
C LEU A 22 12.49 7.38 5.77
N LEU A 23 13.42 7.62 6.71
CA LEU A 23 13.08 8.08 8.04
C LEU A 23 12.49 9.50 8.00
N GLU A 24 12.99 10.35 7.10
CA GLU A 24 12.40 11.67 6.89
C GLU A 24 11.00 11.58 6.29
N GLU A 25 10.81 10.69 5.32
CA GLU A 25 9.51 10.51 4.67
C GLU A 25 8.42 10.12 5.67
N ILE A 26 8.74 9.28 6.64
CA ILE A 26 7.77 8.85 7.66
C ILE A 26 7.13 10.04 8.39
N LYS A 27 7.89 11.11 8.61
CA LYS A 27 7.44 12.26 9.39
C LYS A 27 6.18 12.91 8.81
N THR A 28 5.96 12.78 7.49
CA THR A 28 4.81 13.38 6.81
C THR A 28 3.83 12.32 6.29
N ALA A 29 4.16 11.05 6.41
CA ALA A 29 3.36 9.97 5.83
C ALA A 29 2.01 9.77 6.52
N LYS A 30 1.85 10.21 7.76
CA LYS A 30 0.60 10.00 8.50
C LYS A 30 -0.60 10.67 7.86
N THR A 31 -0.39 11.68 7.02
CA THR A 31 -1.45 12.38 6.29
C THR A 31 -1.55 11.91 4.84
N ASN A 32 -0.67 10.99 4.41
CA ASN A 32 -0.69 10.50 3.05
C ASN A 32 -1.68 9.35 2.91
N GLY A 33 -2.85 9.66 2.35
CA GLY A 33 -3.88 8.66 2.09
C GLY A 33 -3.79 8.02 0.71
N ARG A 34 -2.73 8.30 -0.04
CA ARG A 34 -2.53 7.73 -1.38
C ARG A 34 -1.99 6.32 -1.25
N VAL A 35 -2.90 5.36 -1.22
CA VAL A 35 -2.55 3.94 -0.99
C VAL A 35 -2.30 3.18 -2.29
N GLY A 36 -2.26 3.87 -3.41
CA GLY A 36 -1.95 3.29 -4.72
C GLY A 36 -1.19 4.27 -5.59
N THR A 37 -0.74 3.80 -6.74
CA THR A 37 -0.01 4.64 -7.69
C THR A 37 -0.95 5.50 -8.53
N ARG A 38 -2.22 5.06 -8.68
CA ARG A 38 -3.23 5.80 -9.43
C ARG A 38 -4.61 5.54 -8.84
N LEU A 39 -5.37 6.61 -8.60
CA LEU A 39 -6.76 6.50 -8.19
C LEU A 39 -7.61 6.26 -9.44
N LEU A 40 -8.22 5.08 -9.53
CA LEU A 40 -9.02 4.70 -10.70
C LEU A 40 -10.44 5.23 -10.61
N SER A 41 -11.01 5.25 -9.41
CA SER A 41 -12.40 5.62 -9.21
C SER A 41 -12.63 6.02 -7.76
N GLN A 42 -13.52 6.96 -7.56
CA GLN A 42 -14.00 7.31 -6.23
C GLN A 42 -15.50 7.58 -6.33
N SER A 43 -16.24 6.96 -5.43
CA SER A 43 -17.68 7.16 -5.29
C SER A 43 -17.99 7.51 -3.84
N ASP A 44 -19.26 7.53 -3.48
CA ASP A 44 -19.69 7.70 -2.09
C ASP A 44 -19.46 6.45 -1.23
N VAL A 45 -19.12 5.31 -1.85
CA VAL A 45 -18.93 4.05 -1.12
C VAL A 45 -17.50 3.55 -1.13
N ALA A 46 -16.67 3.90 -2.12
CA ALA A 46 -15.34 3.30 -2.25
C ALA A 46 -14.35 4.19 -3.00
N ARG A 47 -13.08 3.98 -2.67
CA ARG A 47 -11.94 4.43 -3.48
C ARG A 47 -11.27 3.21 -4.07
N ILE A 48 -11.06 3.21 -5.38
CA ILE A 48 -10.45 2.09 -6.09
C ILE A 48 -9.12 2.56 -6.67
N TRP A 49 -8.05 1.87 -6.25
CA TRP A 49 -6.68 2.22 -6.62
C TRP A 49 -6.05 1.13 -7.46
N GLU A 50 -5.18 1.55 -8.36
CA GLU A 50 -4.23 0.66 -9.02
C GLU A 50 -2.87 0.88 -8.34
N ILE A 51 -2.16 -0.22 -8.05
CA ILE A 51 -0.74 -0.17 -7.70
C ILE A 51 -0.01 -0.83 -8.87
N ARG A 52 0.82 -0.06 -9.55
CA ARG A 52 1.62 -0.55 -10.66
C ARG A 52 3.06 -0.14 -10.42
N LEU A 53 3.92 -1.13 -10.15
CA LEU A 53 5.33 -0.90 -9.85
C LEU A 53 6.18 -1.77 -10.76
N LYS A 54 6.99 -1.14 -11.60
CA LYS A 54 8.02 -1.84 -12.36
C LYS A 54 9.17 -2.21 -11.42
N PRO A 55 10.04 -3.17 -11.79
CA PRO A 55 11.21 -3.48 -10.97
C PRO A 55 11.97 -2.22 -10.57
N GLY A 56 12.26 -2.08 -9.28
CA GLY A 56 12.95 -0.92 -8.72
C GLY A 56 12.07 0.25 -8.32
N GLN A 57 10.80 0.25 -8.72
CA GLN A 57 9.88 1.34 -8.34
C GLN A 57 9.28 1.09 -6.95
N ARG A 58 8.88 2.18 -6.32
CA ARG A 58 8.40 2.16 -4.95
C ARG A 58 7.15 3.03 -4.79
N LEU A 59 6.16 2.51 -4.06
CA LEU A 59 5.04 3.31 -3.57
C LEU A 59 5.46 3.86 -2.20
N PRO A 60 5.47 5.20 -2.03
CA PRO A 60 5.93 5.81 -0.77
C PRO A 60 5.12 5.37 0.44
N PHE A 61 5.65 5.65 1.62
CA PHE A 61 4.90 5.43 2.86
C PHE A 61 3.55 6.13 2.78
N HIS A 62 2.51 5.39 3.13
CA HIS A 62 1.14 5.87 3.15
C HIS A 62 0.43 5.26 4.34
N ARG A 63 -0.70 5.87 4.73
CA ARG A 63 -1.45 5.44 5.89
C ARG A 63 -2.79 4.87 5.49
N HIS A 64 -3.05 3.66 5.94
CA HIS A 64 -4.34 3.01 5.81
C HIS A 64 -5.16 3.28 7.07
N VAL A 65 -6.34 3.85 6.90
CA VAL A 65 -7.30 4.06 7.99
C VAL A 65 -8.67 3.44 7.67
N LEU A 66 -8.90 3.14 6.40
CA LEU A 66 -10.17 2.57 5.92
C LEU A 66 -10.05 1.05 5.82
N ASN A 67 -11.16 0.37 6.03
CA ASN A 67 -11.23 -1.05 5.71
C ASN A 67 -10.99 -1.21 4.21
N TYR A 68 -10.22 -2.21 3.82
CA TYR A 68 -9.88 -2.38 2.41
C TYR A 68 -9.53 -3.82 2.10
N PHE A 69 -9.52 -4.14 0.82
CA PHE A 69 -8.89 -5.37 0.33
C PHE A 69 -8.02 -5.03 -0.88
N TRP A 70 -7.08 -5.90 -1.15
CA TRP A 70 -6.30 -5.84 -2.37
C TRP A 70 -6.26 -7.22 -3.02
N THR A 71 -6.10 -7.23 -4.35
CA THR A 71 -5.89 -8.44 -5.14
C THR A 71 -4.69 -8.24 -6.04
N ALA A 72 -3.76 -9.19 -6.03
CA ALA A 72 -2.62 -9.17 -6.92
C ALA A 72 -3.03 -9.66 -8.30
N LEU A 73 -2.74 -8.87 -9.33
CA LEU A 73 -3.00 -9.26 -10.72
C LEU A 73 -1.75 -9.86 -11.38
N ASN A 74 -0.60 -9.67 -10.76
CA ASN A 74 0.69 -10.21 -11.19
C ASN A 74 1.46 -10.71 -10.00
N GLY A 75 2.29 -11.75 -10.20
CA GLY A 75 3.21 -12.22 -9.18
C GLY A 75 4.51 -11.43 -9.17
N GLY A 76 5.23 -11.49 -8.07
CA GLY A 76 6.53 -10.85 -7.92
C GLY A 76 6.95 -10.73 -6.47
N ILE A 77 8.10 -10.11 -6.24
CA ILE A 77 8.70 -9.99 -4.92
C ILE A 77 8.78 -8.51 -4.54
N ALA A 78 8.33 -8.19 -3.33
CA ALA A 78 8.35 -6.85 -2.82
C ALA A 78 8.97 -6.79 -1.43
N HIS A 79 9.51 -5.63 -1.10
CA HIS A 79 9.78 -5.27 0.29
C HIS A 79 8.72 -4.28 0.75
N SER A 80 8.22 -4.48 1.95
CA SER A 80 7.31 -3.55 2.62
C SER A 80 7.94 -3.17 3.95
N ARG A 81 8.12 -1.87 4.16
CA ARG A 81 8.64 -1.35 5.42
C ARG A 81 7.48 -0.78 6.20
N VAL A 82 7.41 -1.15 7.48
CA VAL A 82 6.37 -0.69 8.39
C VAL A 82 7.00 0.33 9.33
N THR A 83 6.26 1.34 9.74
CA THR A 83 6.80 2.45 10.51
C THR A 83 7.26 2.07 11.93
N ASP A 84 7.01 0.83 12.35
CA ASP A 84 7.60 0.29 13.59
C ASP A 84 9.06 -0.15 13.43
N GLY A 85 9.62 -0.03 12.21
CA GLY A 85 11.00 -0.39 11.91
C GLY A 85 11.18 -1.77 11.31
N THR A 86 10.08 -2.47 11.05
CA THR A 86 10.10 -3.82 10.47
C THR A 86 10.19 -3.74 8.94
N THR A 87 10.99 -4.60 8.33
CA THR A 87 11.03 -4.81 6.88
C THR A 87 10.59 -6.22 6.59
N GLN A 88 9.63 -6.36 5.70
CA GLN A 88 9.14 -7.65 5.24
C GLN A 88 9.50 -7.86 3.78
N GLU A 89 9.82 -9.11 3.42
CA GLU A 89 9.91 -9.54 2.04
C GLU A 89 8.71 -10.43 1.75
N ILE A 90 7.97 -10.12 0.70
CA ILE A 90 6.74 -10.81 0.36
C ILE A 90 6.82 -11.29 -1.07
N GLU A 91 6.60 -12.57 -1.28
CA GLU A 91 6.42 -13.12 -2.61
C GLU A 91 4.93 -13.20 -2.90
N TYR A 92 4.47 -12.39 -3.86
CA TYR A 92 3.07 -12.40 -4.29
C TYR A 92 2.87 -13.35 -5.45
N TYR A 93 1.75 -14.06 -5.42
CA TYR A 93 1.27 -14.82 -6.56
C TYR A 93 0.05 -14.13 -7.13
N ARG A 94 -0.15 -14.28 -8.42
CA ARG A 94 -1.38 -13.78 -9.06
C ARG A 94 -2.59 -14.31 -8.31
N GLU A 95 -3.59 -13.43 -8.10
CA GLU A 95 -4.85 -13.72 -7.40
C GLU A 95 -4.73 -13.77 -5.87
N ASP A 96 -3.55 -13.63 -5.29
CA ASP A 96 -3.47 -13.40 -3.85
C ASP A 96 -4.37 -12.22 -3.49
N THR A 97 -5.20 -12.40 -2.46
CA THR A 97 -6.15 -11.39 -2.02
C THR A 97 -6.16 -11.36 -0.50
N LYS A 98 -6.18 -10.16 0.05
CA LYS A 98 -6.21 -9.99 1.51
C LYS A 98 -7.13 -8.84 1.86
N SER A 99 -7.97 -9.05 2.88
CA SER A 99 -8.83 -8.02 3.46
C SER A 99 -8.26 -7.57 4.78
N LEU A 100 -8.33 -6.27 5.05
CA LEU A 100 -7.85 -5.67 6.29
C LEU A 100 -8.94 -4.77 6.86
N ARG A 101 -9.02 -4.76 8.18
CA ARG A 101 -10.02 -3.99 8.90
C ARG A 101 -9.36 -3.17 9.99
N TYR A 102 -9.83 -1.94 10.15
CA TYR A 102 -9.35 -1.02 11.20
C TYR A 102 -10.51 -0.57 12.05
N HIS A 103 -10.36 -0.72 13.37
CA HIS A 103 -11.31 -0.15 14.32
C HIS A 103 -11.00 1.33 14.51
N GLN A 104 -11.91 2.04 15.17
CA GLN A 104 -11.73 3.47 15.41
C GLN A 104 -10.38 3.76 16.06
N GLY A 105 -9.62 4.67 15.45
CA GLY A 105 -8.29 5.08 15.93
C GLY A 105 -7.15 4.18 15.47
N GLU A 106 -7.45 3.04 14.86
CA GLU A 106 -6.40 2.15 14.34
C GLU A 106 -5.98 2.54 12.93
N SER A 107 -4.73 2.31 12.62
CA SER A 107 -4.18 2.57 11.29
C SER A 107 -2.90 1.79 11.08
N MET A 108 -2.41 1.78 9.84
CA MET A 108 -1.13 1.16 9.52
C MET A 108 -0.43 2.01 8.47
N MET A 109 0.86 2.26 8.67
CA MET A 109 1.68 2.98 7.71
C MET A 109 2.78 2.07 7.22
N HIS A 110 2.91 1.97 5.91
CA HIS A 110 3.95 1.19 5.26
C HIS A 110 4.23 1.72 3.85
N ASP A 111 5.31 1.22 3.26
CA ASP A 111 5.63 1.42 1.86
C ASP A 111 5.57 0.08 1.12
N LEU A 112 5.81 0.12 -0.18
CA LEU A 112 5.92 -1.09 -1.01
C LEU A 112 6.95 -0.83 -2.09
N GLU A 113 7.97 -1.67 -2.17
CA GLU A 113 9.01 -1.56 -3.18
C GLU A 113 9.11 -2.84 -3.99
N ASN A 114 9.12 -2.73 -5.31
CA ASN A 114 9.31 -3.89 -6.18
C ASN A 114 10.80 -4.23 -6.23
N VAL A 115 11.19 -5.33 -5.59
CA VAL A 115 12.58 -5.80 -5.58
C VAL A 115 12.78 -7.03 -6.46
N GLY A 116 11.75 -7.43 -7.19
CA GLY A 116 11.80 -8.57 -8.10
C GLY A 116 12.11 -8.17 -9.54
N THR A 117 11.76 -9.06 -10.46
CA THR A 117 12.04 -8.89 -11.89
C THR A 117 10.79 -8.75 -12.75
N THR A 118 9.61 -8.86 -12.13
CA THR A 118 8.32 -8.71 -12.82
C THR A 118 7.61 -7.47 -12.34
N GLU A 119 6.73 -6.90 -13.17
CA GLU A 119 5.91 -5.77 -12.76
C GLU A 119 4.90 -6.22 -11.69
N LEU A 120 4.83 -5.51 -10.59
CA LEU A 120 3.79 -5.73 -9.58
C LEU A 120 2.55 -4.93 -9.97
N LEU A 121 1.41 -5.57 -9.91
CA LEU A 121 0.13 -4.96 -10.26
C LEU A 121 -0.93 -5.43 -9.28
N PHE A 122 -1.56 -4.46 -8.61
CA PHE A 122 -2.64 -4.74 -7.65
C PHE A 122 -3.82 -3.83 -7.92
N ILE A 123 -5.01 -4.32 -7.57
CA ILE A 123 -6.18 -3.47 -7.37
C ILE A 123 -6.44 -3.42 -5.88
N THR A 124 -6.61 -2.22 -5.34
CA THR A 124 -6.93 -1.99 -3.93
C THR A 124 -8.26 -1.26 -3.86
N VAL A 125 -9.17 -1.77 -3.04
CA VAL A 125 -10.49 -1.16 -2.83
C VAL A 125 -10.61 -0.77 -1.37
N GLU A 126 -10.72 0.54 -1.12
CA GLU A 126 -10.99 1.08 0.21
C GLU A 126 -12.47 1.39 0.36
N PHE A 127 -13.05 1.00 1.50
CA PHE A 127 -14.46 1.25 1.80
C PHE A 127 -14.62 2.51 2.63
N LEU A 128 -15.41 3.46 2.12
CA LEU A 128 -15.65 4.71 2.84
C LEU A 128 -16.57 4.50 4.05
N ASP A 129 -17.37 3.44 4.05
CA ASP A 129 -18.13 3.01 5.22
C ASP A 129 -17.21 2.22 6.16
N SER A 130 -16.38 2.94 6.90
CA SER A 130 -15.39 2.41 7.84
C SER A 130 -15.51 3.17 9.15
N GLU A 131 -14.88 2.64 10.22
CA GLU A 131 -14.96 3.28 11.53
C GLU A 131 -14.15 4.58 11.61
N ASN A 132 -13.19 4.76 10.69
CA ASN A 132 -12.39 5.98 10.62
C ASN A 132 -12.79 6.80 9.41
N PRO A 133 -12.76 8.14 9.50
CA PRO A 133 -12.98 8.98 8.33
C PRO A 133 -11.80 8.82 7.35
N PRO A 134 -12.07 8.98 6.04
CA PRO A 134 -11.00 8.89 5.05
C PRO A 134 -10.01 10.05 5.20
N LEU A 135 -8.75 9.80 4.87
CA LEU A 135 -7.77 10.86 4.75
C LEU A 135 -8.06 11.68 3.49
N GLU A 136 -7.86 12.98 3.59
CA GLU A 136 -8.04 13.85 2.43
C GLU A 136 -6.95 13.58 1.40
N LEU A 137 -7.33 13.59 0.13
CA LEU A 137 -6.41 13.51 -0.98
C LEU A 137 -6.11 14.91 -1.46
N VAL A 138 -4.83 15.18 -1.77
CA VAL A 138 -4.44 16.48 -2.28
C VAL A 138 -4.91 16.63 -3.73
N ALA A 139 -4.99 17.90 -4.19
CA ALA A 139 -5.55 18.23 -5.50
C ALA A 139 -4.89 17.47 -6.67
N ASP A 140 -3.58 17.26 -6.62
CA ASP A 140 -2.85 16.54 -7.68
C ASP A 140 -3.33 15.10 -7.83
N GLU A 141 -3.62 14.43 -6.71
CA GLU A 141 -4.13 13.07 -6.71
C GLU A 141 -5.55 13.02 -7.30
N LEU A 142 -6.34 14.04 -7.02
CA LEU A 142 -7.70 14.15 -7.57
C LEU A 142 -7.66 14.46 -9.08
N VAL A 143 -6.68 15.24 -9.53
CA VAL A 143 -6.48 15.52 -10.94
C VAL A 143 -6.19 14.24 -11.71
N ASP A 144 -5.34 13.35 -11.17
CA ASP A 144 -5.06 12.05 -11.79
C ASP A 144 -6.35 11.25 -11.99
N ASN A 145 -7.22 11.25 -10.98
CA ASN A 145 -8.49 10.56 -11.07
C ASN A 145 -9.42 11.24 -12.08
N SER A 146 -9.48 12.55 -12.09
CA SER A 146 -10.39 13.30 -12.95
C SER A 146 -9.99 13.28 -14.44
N SER A 147 -8.75 12.92 -14.75
CA SER A 147 -8.28 12.82 -16.12
C SER A 147 -8.71 11.52 -16.81
N VAL A 148 -9.32 10.61 -16.09
CA VAL A 148 -9.83 9.33 -16.64
C VAL A 148 -11.25 9.55 -17.10
N PRO A 149 -11.53 9.38 -18.41
CA PRO A 149 -12.88 9.56 -18.93
C PRO A 149 -13.89 8.57 -18.36
#